data_2f50cd568cbbbd14634b37ee3c3f483b
#
_entry.id   2f50cd568cbbbd14634b37ee3c3f483b
#
_cell.length_a   1.000
_cell.length_b   1.000
_cell.length_c   1.000
_cell.angle_alpha   90.00
_cell.angle_beta   90.00
_cell.angle_gamma   90.00
#
_symmetry.space_group_name_H-M   'P 1'
#
loop_
_entity.id
_entity.type
_entity.pdbx_description
1 polymer ?
#
loop_
_entity_poly.entity_id
_entity_poly.type
_entity_poly.pdbx_seq_one_letter_code
_entity_poly.pdbx_strand_id
1 'polypeptide(L)'
;GKKYELPTTWEEFWALGDQAKKDGIALFTYPTNGYFDNTLNALLKETGGEELLTNVLNYDKDAWNTDGAKQTIDILSKLVSPDYLYSDTVSNANAKDGFTMNQQAVIDGKALFMPNGDWVVNEMADTTPEDYHWGLLPLPALEKDGERFVGSMTEQVWIPAQAKNVDDAKAFLKFIYSDEGVKIMAEGGNIVPTTHMSDTIAAMEDGYTKEFFSVYDTASAALGAFAPYNTDNLPDFDRAATVFGSIDSLATGELTAKDYQSKLADAWVKLSKNKAVTE
;
A
#
# COMPACT_ATOMS: atom_id res chain seq x y z
N GLY A 1 9.89 -16.05 -21.89
CA GLY A 1 9.65 -14.70 -21.42
C GLY A 1 10.95 -13.94 -21.26
N LYS A 2 10.91 -12.62 -21.19
CA LYS A 2 12.08 -11.80 -20.87
C LYS A 2 12.40 -11.93 -19.40
N LYS A 3 13.69 -11.97 -19.05
CA LYS A 3 14.13 -11.96 -17.68
C LYS A 3 14.63 -10.55 -17.35
N TYR A 4 14.14 -10.02 -16.23
CA TYR A 4 14.60 -8.77 -15.66
C TYR A 4 15.19 -9.06 -14.29
N GLU A 5 16.25 -8.32 -13.91
CA GLU A 5 16.75 -8.32 -12.54
C GLU A 5 15.77 -7.55 -11.65
N LEU A 6 15.47 -8.10 -10.46
CA LEU A 6 14.58 -7.44 -9.52
C LEU A 6 15.28 -6.26 -8.87
N PRO A 7 14.70 -5.06 -8.90
CA PRO A 7 15.33 -3.86 -8.37
C PRO A 7 15.33 -3.86 -6.84
N THR A 8 16.42 -3.37 -6.26
CA THR A 8 16.57 -3.17 -4.81
C THR A 8 16.58 -1.69 -4.44
N THR A 9 16.87 -0.81 -5.38
CA THR A 9 16.87 0.65 -5.22
C THR A 9 15.93 1.33 -6.21
N TRP A 10 15.52 2.56 -5.91
CA TRP A 10 14.73 3.37 -6.85
C TRP A 10 15.48 3.66 -8.15
N GLU A 11 16.81 3.80 -8.10
CA GLU A 11 17.63 3.97 -9.32
C GLU A 11 17.50 2.73 -10.22
N GLU A 12 17.65 1.54 -9.66
CA GLU A 12 17.50 0.28 -10.40
C GLU A 12 16.06 0.08 -10.90
N PHE A 13 15.06 0.49 -10.11
CA PHE A 13 13.64 0.42 -10.49
C PHE A 13 13.36 1.28 -11.73
N TRP A 14 13.86 2.50 -11.76
CA TRP A 14 13.69 3.37 -12.92
C TRP A 14 14.48 2.86 -14.14
N ALA A 15 15.70 2.37 -13.94
CA ALA A 15 16.49 1.76 -15.01
C ALA A 15 15.79 0.53 -15.63
N LEU A 16 15.15 -0.29 -14.78
CA LEU A 16 14.31 -1.39 -15.23
C LEU A 16 13.12 -0.88 -16.07
N GLY A 17 12.46 0.20 -15.64
CA GLY A 17 11.37 0.84 -16.40
C GLY A 17 11.81 1.29 -17.79
N ASP A 18 12.98 1.92 -17.88
CA ASP A 18 13.57 2.35 -19.15
C ASP A 18 13.91 1.16 -20.07
N GLN A 19 14.28 0.03 -19.49
CA GLN A 19 14.52 -1.22 -20.21
C GLN A 19 13.21 -1.84 -20.69
N ALA A 20 12.21 -1.99 -19.79
CA ALA A 20 10.91 -2.59 -20.09
C ALA A 20 10.17 -1.80 -21.19
N LYS A 21 10.27 -0.46 -21.16
CA LYS A 21 9.69 0.41 -22.18
C LYS A 21 10.22 0.11 -23.59
N LYS A 22 11.49 -0.23 -23.76
CA LYS A 22 12.06 -0.65 -25.06
C LYS A 22 11.47 -1.98 -25.54
N ASP A 23 10.99 -2.77 -24.62
CA ASP A 23 10.33 -4.05 -24.87
C ASP A 23 8.81 -3.91 -25.06
N GLY A 24 8.28 -2.68 -24.97
CA GLY A 24 6.85 -2.39 -25.08
C GLY A 24 6.05 -2.73 -23.81
N ILE A 25 6.72 -2.83 -22.66
CA ILE A 25 6.11 -3.18 -21.36
C ILE A 25 6.18 -1.95 -20.45
N ALA A 26 5.08 -1.62 -19.78
CA ALA A 26 5.05 -0.56 -18.78
C ALA A 26 5.72 -1.04 -17.48
N LEU A 27 6.34 -0.12 -16.74
CA LEU A 27 6.93 -0.44 -15.45
C LEU A 27 5.84 -0.70 -14.40
N PHE A 28 4.76 0.08 -14.44
CA PHE A 28 3.81 0.16 -13.33
C PHE A 28 2.37 0.27 -13.83
N THR A 29 1.47 -0.25 -13.02
CA THR A 29 0.01 -0.02 -13.08
C THR A 29 -0.56 0.00 -11.67
N TYR A 30 -1.83 0.33 -11.46
CA TYR A 30 -2.51 0.20 -10.18
C TYR A 30 -3.96 -0.23 -10.38
N PRO A 31 -4.50 -1.10 -9.51
CA PRO A 31 -5.89 -1.57 -9.62
C PRO A 31 -6.90 -0.41 -9.55
N THR A 32 -6.84 0.38 -8.49
CA THR A 32 -7.50 1.69 -8.31
C THR A 32 -6.59 2.59 -7.48
N ASN A 33 -6.87 3.89 -7.44
CA ASN A 33 -6.07 4.83 -6.66
C ASN A 33 -6.06 4.53 -5.15
N GLY A 34 -7.08 3.85 -4.61
CA GLY A 34 -7.13 3.44 -3.20
C GLY A 34 -6.05 2.43 -2.80
N TYR A 35 -5.49 1.67 -3.75
CA TYR A 35 -4.38 0.73 -3.48
C TYR A 35 -3.06 1.42 -3.10
N PHE A 36 -3.01 2.74 -3.20
CA PHE A 36 -1.85 3.51 -2.72
C PHE A 36 -1.82 3.76 -1.22
N ASP A 37 -2.83 3.37 -0.44
CA ASP A 37 -2.88 3.64 1.01
C ASP A 37 -1.66 3.07 1.74
N ASN A 38 -1.39 1.79 1.62
CA ASN A 38 -0.24 1.13 2.24
C ASN A 38 1.09 1.53 1.57
N THR A 39 1.08 1.73 0.26
CA THR A 39 2.25 2.22 -0.48
C THR A 39 2.64 3.63 0.00
N LEU A 40 1.67 4.50 0.23
CA LEU A 40 1.92 5.84 0.76
C LEU A 40 2.53 5.79 2.17
N ASN A 41 2.03 4.92 3.05
CA ASN A 41 2.61 4.73 4.38
C ASN A 41 4.08 4.30 4.30
N ALA A 42 4.39 3.34 3.43
CA ALA A 42 5.76 2.87 3.22
C ALA A 42 6.67 3.98 2.65
N LEU A 43 6.20 4.73 1.66
CA LEU A 43 6.95 5.86 1.09
C LEU A 43 7.21 6.96 2.12
N LEU A 44 6.20 7.35 2.92
CA LEU A 44 6.36 8.37 3.96
C LEU A 44 7.40 7.94 5.01
N LYS A 45 7.37 6.65 5.39
CA LYS A 45 8.32 6.11 6.34
C LYS A 45 9.73 6.05 5.77
N GLU A 46 9.86 5.71 4.49
CA GLU A 46 11.13 5.66 3.79
C GLU A 46 11.78 7.03 3.62
N THR A 47 11.00 8.04 3.23
CA THR A 47 11.51 9.37 2.88
C THR A 47 11.67 10.32 4.07
N GLY A 48 10.94 10.09 5.16
CA GLY A 48 10.93 10.98 6.33
C GLY A 48 10.85 10.28 7.68
N GLY A 49 11.02 8.95 7.69
CA GLY A 49 11.01 8.15 8.91
C GLY A 49 9.64 8.05 9.56
N GLU A 50 9.64 7.46 10.76
CA GLU A 50 8.44 7.29 11.58
C GLU A 50 7.78 8.64 11.93
N GLU A 51 8.58 9.70 12.04
CA GLU A 51 8.09 11.04 12.36
C GLU A 51 7.20 11.58 11.24
N LEU A 52 7.64 11.52 9.99
CA LEU A 52 6.83 12.00 8.86
C LEU A 52 5.55 11.18 8.72
N LEU A 53 5.64 9.86 8.78
CA LEU A 53 4.47 8.98 8.74
C LEU A 53 3.46 9.35 9.83
N THR A 54 3.91 9.46 11.08
CA THR A 54 3.07 9.83 12.22
C THR A 54 2.44 11.21 12.05
N ASN A 55 3.21 12.20 11.62
CA ASN A 55 2.73 13.56 11.42
C ASN A 55 1.67 13.65 10.30
N VAL A 56 1.87 12.91 9.21
CA VAL A 56 0.88 12.84 8.13
C VAL A 56 -0.40 12.16 8.62
N LEU A 57 -0.30 10.99 9.26
CA LEU A 57 -1.46 10.24 9.72
C LEU A 57 -2.26 10.97 10.81
N ASN A 58 -1.61 11.83 11.60
CA ASN A 58 -2.24 12.63 12.65
C ASN A 58 -2.54 14.08 12.26
N TYR A 59 -2.51 14.38 10.98
CA TYR A 59 -2.86 15.70 10.44
C TYR A 59 -2.04 16.85 11.07
N ASP A 60 -0.72 16.66 11.19
CA ASP A 60 0.14 17.80 11.48
C ASP A 60 0.11 18.77 10.29
N LYS A 61 -0.21 20.04 10.55
CA LYS A 61 -0.46 21.03 9.50
C LYS A 61 0.73 21.32 8.59
N ASP A 62 1.94 21.02 9.06
CA ASP A 62 3.20 21.29 8.37
C ASP A 62 3.80 20.01 7.74
N ALA A 63 3.19 18.84 7.95
CA ALA A 63 3.71 17.54 7.53
C ALA A 63 4.05 17.49 6.04
N TRP A 64 3.19 18.03 5.18
CA TRP A 64 3.39 18.06 3.73
C TRP A 64 4.37 19.14 3.23
N ASN A 65 4.89 20.00 4.11
CA ASN A 65 5.87 21.05 3.78
C ASN A 65 7.32 20.61 4.03
N THR A 66 7.57 19.35 4.33
CA THR A 66 8.89 18.78 4.60
C THR A 66 9.56 18.26 3.32
N ASP A 67 10.89 18.14 3.34
CA ASP A 67 11.66 17.58 2.22
C ASP A 67 11.29 16.10 2.00
N GLY A 68 11.07 15.32 3.07
CA GLY A 68 10.63 13.94 2.99
C GLY A 68 9.27 13.80 2.29
N ALA A 69 8.29 14.64 2.66
CA ALA A 69 7.00 14.67 1.99
C ALA A 69 7.11 15.05 0.52
N LYS A 70 7.97 16.02 0.19
CA LYS A 70 8.26 16.35 -1.20
C LYS A 70 8.84 15.16 -1.96
N GLN A 71 9.79 14.45 -1.40
CA GLN A 71 10.39 13.27 -2.01
C GLN A 71 9.35 12.15 -2.22
N THR A 72 8.45 11.92 -1.25
CA THR A 72 7.29 11.01 -1.42
C THR A 72 6.46 11.39 -2.65
N ILE A 73 6.11 12.67 -2.79
CA ILE A 73 5.31 13.17 -3.91
C ILE A 73 6.05 13.04 -5.25
N ASP A 74 7.35 13.32 -5.27
CA ASP A 74 8.19 13.19 -6.46
C ASP A 74 8.24 11.72 -6.94
N ILE A 75 8.39 10.76 -6.02
CA ILE A 75 8.36 9.31 -6.35
C ILE A 75 6.99 8.91 -6.88
N LEU A 76 5.90 9.26 -6.19
CA LEU A 76 4.53 8.96 -6.63
C LEU A 76 4.26 9.54 -8.02
N SER A 77 4.61 10.81 -8.24
CA SER A 77 4.40 11.47 -9.53
C SER A 77 5.18 10.79 -10.66
N LYS A 78 6.38 10.31 -10.37
CA LYS A 78 7.18 9.58 -11.33
C LYS A 78 6.60 8.19 -11.63
N LEU A 79 6.14 7.46 -10.61
CA LEU A 79 5.49 6.15 -10.76
C LEU A 79 4.29 6.21 -11.71
N VAL A 80 3.45 7.24 -11.56
CA VAL A 80 2.23 7.37 -12.35
C VAL A 80 2.42 8.23 -13.61
N SER A 81 3.65 8.63 -13.92
CA SER A 81 3.92 9.40 -15.15
C SER A 81 3.71 8.54 -16.41
N PRO A 82 3.38 9.15 -17.56
CA PRO A 82 3.21 8.43 -18.83
C PRO A 82 4.47 7.66 -19.29
N ASP A 83 5.63 7.95 -18.71
CA ASP A 83 6.87 7.25 -19.02
C ASP A 83 6.91 5.83 -18.42
N TYR A 84 6.22 5.59 -17.32
CA TYR A 84 6.27 4.35 -16.55
C TYR A 84 4.92 3.68 -16.38
N LEU A 85 3.82 4.45 -16.40
CA LEU A 85 2.49 3.94 -16.19
C LEU A 85 1.93 3.24 -17.44
N TYR A 86 1.26 2.11 -17.27
CA TYR A 86 0.49 1.47 -18.31
C TYR A 86 -0.62 2.40 -18.82
N SER A 87 -0.74 2.60 -20.12
CA SER A 87 -1.57 3.63 -20.74
C SER A 87 -3.05 3.57 -20.38
N ASP A 88 -3.57 2.37 -20.16
CA ASP A 88 -4.99 2.15 -19.87
C ASP A 88 -5.31 2.18 -18.38
N THR A 89 -4.29 2.39 -17.52
CA THR A 89 -4.45 2.29 -16.05
C THR A 89 -5.57 3.16 -15.52
N VAL A 90 -5.58 4.46 -15.84
CA VAL A 90 -6.58 5.40 -15.29
C VAL A 90 -7.98 5.08 -15.82
N SER A 91 -8.11 4.75 -17.10
CA SER A 91 -9.41 4.40 -17.69
C SER A 91 -9.96 3.11 -17.09
N ASN A 92 -9.12 2.10 -16.89
CA ASN A 92 -9.50 0.85 -16.25
C ASN A 92 -9.85 1.07 -14.77
N ALA A 93 -9.00 1.78 -14.01
CA ALA A 93 -9.23 2.04 -12.58
C ALA A 93 -10.58 2.73 -12.29
N ASN A 94 -11.09 3.50 -13.24
CA ASN A 94 -12.36 4.21 -13.14
C ASN A 94 -13.53 3.50 -13.86
N ALA A 95 -13.29 2.36 -14.49
CA ALA A 95 -14.36 1.55 -15.10
C ALA A 95 -15.07 0.70 -14.04
N LYS A 96 -16.30 0.27 -14.37
CA LYS A 96 -17.02 -0.68 -13.52
C LYS A 96 -16.23 -2.01 -13.50
N ASP A 97 -15.95 -2.53 -12.32
CA ASP A 97 -15.14 -3.74 -12.09
C ASP A 97 -13.71 -3.65 -12.70
N GLY A 98 -13.25 -2.44 -12.94
CA GLY A 98 -12.01 -2.19 -13.69
C GLY A 98 -10.71 -2.48 -12.91
N PHE A 99 -10.78 -2.64 -11.59
CA PHE A 99 -9.61 -2.97 -10.77
C PHE A 99 -8.95 -4.30 -11.21
N THR A 100 -9.74 -5.30 -11.60
CA THR A 100 -9.23 -6.58 -12.13
C THR A 100 -8.59 -6.43 -13.52
N MET A 101 -8.99 -5.44 -14.31
CA MET A 101 -8.38 -5.20 -15.64
C MET A 101 -6.91 -4.78 -15.52
N ASN A 102 -6.57 -3.97 -14.53
CA ASN A 102 -5.19 -3.57 -14.29
C ASN A 102 -4.36 -4.69 -13.65
N GLN A 103 -4.95 -5.52 -12.81
CA GLN A 103 -4.30 -6.74 -12.32
C GLN A 103 -4.04 -7.72 -13.47
N GLN A 104 -5.01 -7.89 -14.39
CA GLN A 104 -4.84 -8.71 -15.57
C GLN A 104 -3.73 -8.18 -16.49
N ALA A 105 -3.53 -6.86 -16.55
CA ALA A 105 -2.43 -6.28 -17.34
C ALA A 105 -1.05 -6.75 -16.84
N VAL A 106 -0.90 -7.04 -15.54
CA VAL A 106 0.34 -7.62 -14.98
C VAL A 106 0.47 -9.09 -15.39
N ILE A 107 -0.60 -9.88 -15.29
CA ILE A 107 -0.63 -11.28 -15.72
C ILE A 107 -0.30 -11.38 -17.22
N ASP A 108 -0.85 -10.49 -18.03
CA ASP A 108 -0.63 -10.44 -19.49
C ASP A 108 0.79 -9.94 -19.85
N GLY A 109 1.60 -9.52 -18.88
CA GLY A 109 2.93 -8.95 -19.10
C GLY A 109 2.92 -7.57 -19.76
N LYS A 110 1.83 -6.81 -19.66
CA LYS A 110 1.72 -5.42 -20.15
C LYS A 110 2.31 -4.41 -19.16
N ALA A 111 2.34 -4.76 -17.88
CA ALA A 111 2.99 -4.01 -16.81
C ALA A 111 3.78 -4.98 -15.90
N LEU A 112 4.84 -4.48 -15.24
CA LEU A 112 5.69 -5.32 -14.38
C LEU A 112 5.25 -5.32 -12.93
N PHE A 113 4.81 -4.17 -12.40
CA PHE A 113 4.51 -4.00 -10.98
C PHE A 113 3.16 -3.30 -10.76
N MET A 114 2.56 -3.59 -9.63
CA MET A 114 1.38 -2.87 -9.12
C MET A 114 1.39 -2.87 -7.59
N PRO A 115 0.80 -1.87 -6.93
CA PRO A 115 0.51 -1.95 -5.50
C PRO A 115 -0.61 -2.97 -5.29
N ASN A 116 -0.36 -3.98 -4.48
CA ASN A 116 -1.36 -5.00 -4.16
C ASN A 116 -0.99 -5.72 -2.85
N GLY A 117 -1.80 -6.68 -2.43
CA GLY A 117 -1.57 -7.55 -1.30
C GLY A 117 -1.64 -9.03 -1.67
N ASP A 118 -1.45 -9.89 -0.70
CA ASP A 118 -1.45 -11.35 -0.83
C ASP A 118 -2.77 -11.93 -1.35
N TRP A 119 -3.87 -11.20 -1.18
CA TRP A 119 -5.19 -11.58 -1.72
C TRP A 119 -5.25 -11.66 -3.25
N VAL A 120 -4.32 -11.01 -3.98
CA VAL A 120 -4.31 -11.00 -5.46
C VAL A 120 -4.26 -12.42 -6.04
N VAL A 121 -3.57 -13.33 -5.38
CA VAL A 121 -3.46 -14.75 -5.81
C VAL A 121 -4.84 -15.40 -5.91
N ASN A 122 -5.68 -15.20 -4.90
CA ASN A 122 -7.03 -15.76 -4.87
C ASN A 122 -8.00 -14.96 -5.75
N GLU A 123 -7.85 -13.63 -5.76
CA GLU A 123 -8.73 -12.73 -6.52
C GLU A 123 -8.60 -12.94 -8.03
N MET A 124 -7.40 -13.26 -8.50
CA MET A 124 -7.11 -13.48 -9.92
C MET A 124 -6.95 -14.96 -10.31
N ALA A 125 -7.30 -15.91 -9.42
CA ALA A 125 -7.09 -17.34 -9.64
C ALA A 125 -7.68 -17.86 -10.95
N ASP A 126 -8.88 -17.40 -11.31
CA ASP A 126 -9.60 -17.87 -12.50
C ASP A 126 -8.92 -17.45 -13.82
N THR A 127 -8.08 -16.42 -13.81
CA THR A 127 -7.44 -15.86 -15.01
C THR A 127 -5.92 -15.96 -14.98
N THR A 128 -5.36 -16.45 -13.89
CA THR A 128 -3.91 -16.66 -13.74
C THR A 128 -3.52 -18.00 -14.36
N PRO A 129 -2.60 -18.05 -15.35
CA PRO A 129 -2.10 -19.30 -15.91
C PRO A 129 -1.43 -20.19 -14.85
N GLU A 130 -1.49 -21.51 -15.02
CA GLU A 130 -0.90 -22.48 -14.07
C GLU A 130 0.61 -22.32 -13.88
N ASP A 131 1.31 -21.82 -14.88
CA ASP A 131 2.77 -21.60 -14.86
C ASP A 131 3.15 -20.15 -14.48
N TYR A 132 2.18 -19.32 -14.13
CA TYR A 132 2.41 -17.97 -13.66
C TYR A 132 2.77 -17.95 -12.18
N HIS A 133 3.75 -17.16 -11.80
CA HIS A 133 4.18 -17.01 -10.43
C HIS A 133 4.09 -15.56 -9.96
N TRP A 134 3.29 -15.31 -8.93
CA TRP A 134 3.20 -14.05 -8.25
C TRP A 134 4.40 -13.87 -7.32
N GLY A 135 4.97 -12.67 -7.29
CA GLY A 135 5.98 -12.29 -6.32
C GLY A 135 5.58 -11.02 -5.57
N LEU A 136 5.99 -10.89 -4.32
CA LEU A 136 5.84 -9.67 -3.54
C LEU A 136 7.21 -9.05 -3.28
N LEU A 137 7.33 -7.74 -3.53
CA LEU A 137 8.55 -6.98 -3.25
C LEU A 137 8.23 -5.83 -2.29
N PRO A 138 9.12 -5.54 -1.34
CA PRO A 138 9.07 -4.29 -0.61
C PRO A 138 9.44 -3.13 -1.53
N LEU A 139 9.15 -1.89 -1.14
CA LEU A 139 9.61 -0.73 -1.89
C LEU A 139 11.12 -0.81 -2.13
N PRO A 140 11.59 -0.31 -3.27
CA PRO A 140 13.02 -0.13 -3.50
C PRO A 140 13.61 0.85 -2.48
N ALA A 141 14.85 0.64 -2.00
CA ALA A 141 15.51 1.57 -1.10
C ALA A 141 15.90 2.88 -1.80
N LEU A 142 15.99 3.97 -1.06
CA LEU A 142 16.47 5.27 -1.57
C LEU A 142 17.94 5.21 -2.01
N GLU A 143 18.73 4.37 -1.36
CA GLU A 143 20.15 4.18 -1.66
C GLU A 143 20.55 2.71 -1.53
N LYS A 144 21.69 2.37 -2.08
CA LYS A 144 22.22 1.00 -2.00
C LYS A 144 22.44 0.58 -0.56
N ASP A 145 22.00 -0.64 -0.25
CA ASP A 145 22.04 -1.23 1.10
C ASP A 145 21.19 -0.45 2.15
N GLY A 146 20.33 0.46 1.69
CA GLY A 146 19.37 1.19 2.52
C GLY A 146 18.24 0.30 3.04
N GLU A 147 17.58 0.76 4.10
CA GLU A 147 16.40 0.08 4.63
C GLU A 147 15.26 0.09 3.61
N ARG A 148 14.55 -1.02 3.50
CA ARG A 148 13.37 -1.17 2.64
C ARG A 148 12.12 -1.27 3.47
N PHE A 149 11.01 -0.80 2.93
CA PHE A 149 9.74 -0.79 3.63
C PHE A 149 8.66 -1.50 2.83
N VAL A 150 7.75 -2.13 3.56
CA VAL A 150 6.52 -2.69 3.01
C VAL A 150 5.33 -2.07 3.74
N GLY A 151 4.37 -1.55 2.98
CA GLY A 151 3.11 -1.11 3.53
C GLY A 151 2.33 -2.33 4.01
N SER A 152 1.91 -2.30 5.27
CA SER A 152 1.22 -3.44 5.88
C SER A 152 -0.16 -3.01 6.33
N MET A 153 -1.17 -3.77 5.93
CA MET A 153 -2.54 -3.60 6.38
C MET A 153 -2.76 -4.46 7.64
N THR A 154 -3.40 -3.88 8.63
CA THR A 154 -3.82 -4.60 9.82
C THR A 154 -5.33 -4.57 9.95
N GLU A 155 -5.92 -5.73 10.13
CA GLU A 155 -7.32 -5.85 10.47
C GLU A 155 -7.53 -5.55 11.97
N GLN A 156 -8.51 -4.71 12.25
CA GLN A 156 -8.84 -4.32 13.62
C GLN A 156 -10.08 -5.06 14.08
N VAL A 157 -10.03 -5.63 15.26
CA VAL A 157 -11.17 -6.33 15.86
C VAL A 157 -11.55 -5.65 17.18
N TRP A 158 -12.81 -5.29 17.31
CA TRP A 158 -13.35 -4.67 18.55
C TRP A 158 -14.69 -5.26 18.94
N ILE A 159 -15.03 -5.11 20.21
CA ILE A 159 -16.31 -5.52 20.78
C ILE A 159 -17.19 -4.27 20.92
N PRO A 160 -18.29 -4.14 20.17
CA PRO A 160 -19.19 -3.00 20.30
C PRO A 160 -19.75 -2.87 21.73
N ALA A 161 -19.95 -1.63 22.20
CA ALA A 161 -20.52 -1.38 23.53
C ALA A 161 -21.92 -2.01 23.74
N GLN A 162 -22.68 -2.20 22.65
CA GLN A 162 -24.00 -2.82 22.65
C GLN A 162 -23.97 -4.36 22.52
N ALA A 163 -22.80 -4.98 22.48
CA ALA A 163 -22.68 -6.43 22.38
C ALA A 163 -23.37 -7.12 23.55
N LYS A 164 -24.13 -8.19 23.25
CA LYS A 164 -24.87 -8.95 24.28
C LYS A 164 -24.03 -10.05 24.91
N ASN A 165 -23.06 -10.59 24.18
CA ASN A 165 -22.21 -11.71 24.58
C ASN A 165 -20.75 -11.25 24.73
N VAL A 166 -20.53 -10.23 25.58
CA VAL A 166 -19.20 -9.58 25.72
C VAL A 166 -18.14 -10.56 26.22
N ASP A 167 -18.48 -11.45 27.13
CA ASP A 167 -17.51 -12.40 27.72
C ASP A 167 -17.10 -13.48 26.71
N ASP A 168 -18.03 -13.97 25.90
CA ASP A 168 -17.73 -14.93 24.82
C ASP A 168 -16.89 -14.25 23.72
N ALA A 169 -17.21 -12.99 23.38
CA ALA A 169 -16.42 -12.21 22.42
C ALA A 169 -14.98 -11.98 22.92
N LYS A 170 -14.80 -11.66 24.20
CA LYS A 170 -13.46 -11.56 24.83
C LYS A 170 -12.72 -12.89 24.82
N ALA A 171 -13.43 -14.00 25.08
CA ALA A 171 -12.84 -15.34 25.04
C ALA A 171 -12.37 -15.67 23.60
N PHE A 172 -13.16 -15.35 22.61
CA PHE A 172 -12.80 -15.52 21.21
C PHE A 172 -11.57 -14.67 20.80
N LEU A 173 -11.53 -13.38 21.18
CA LEU A 173 -10.36 -12.55 20.92
C LEU A 173 -9.09 -13.10 21.57
N LYS A 174 -9.19 -13.60 22.80
CA LYS A 174 -8.05 -14.25 23.46
C LYS A 174 -7.63 -15.54 22.75
N PHE A 175 -8.59 -16.30 22.23
CA PHE A 175 -8.31 -17.52 21.47
C PHE A 175 -7.53 -17.25 20.19
N ILE A 176 -7.87 -16.18 19.44
CA ILE A 176 -7.13 -15.78 18.22
C ILE A 176 -5.63 -15.62 18.51
N TYR A 177 -5.27 -15.08 19.69
CA TYR A 177 -3.89 -14.85 20.12
C TYR A 177 -3.27 -16.03 20.89
N SER A 178 -3.97 -17.16 21.03
CA SER A 178 -3.39 -18.39 21.55
C SER A 178 -2.54 -19.11 20.50
N ASP A 179 -1.63 -20.01 20.90
CA ASP A 179 -0.82 -20.80 19.99
C ASP A 179 -1.68 -21.57 18.97
N GLU A 180 -2.82 -22.11 19.41
CA GLU A 180 -3.77 -22.80 18.54
C GLU A 180 -4.44 -21.84 17.55
N GLY A 181 -4.91 -20.68 18.02
CA GLY A 181 -5.54 -19.66 17.18
C GLY A 181 -4.58 -19.11 16.14
N VAL A 182 -3.35 -18.77 16.54
CA VAL A 182 -2.29 -18.31 15.63
C VAL A 182 -2.00 -19.34 14.53
N LYS A 183 -1.91 -20.62 14.91
CA LYS A 183 -1.68 -21.72 13.96
C LYS A 183 -2.85 -21.85 12.96
N ILE A 184 -4.08 -21.85 13.43
CA ILE A 184 -5.28 -21.93 12.56
C ILE A 184 -5.33 -20.74 11.59
N MET A 185 -5.03 -19.53 12.07
CA MET A 185 -4.98 -18.34 11.21
C MET A 185 -3.90 -18.46 10.14
N ALA A 186 -2.71 -18.95 10.50
CA ALA A 186 -1.60 -19.15 9.57
C ALA A 186 -1.92 -20.21 8.50
N GLU A 187 -2.56 -21.32 8.88
CA GLU A 187 -3.07 -22.35 7.94
C GLU A 187 -4.13 -21.77 6.97
N GLY A 188 -4.89 -20.78 7.41
CA GLY A 188 -5.85 -20.03 6.60
C GLY A 188 -5.24 -18.88 5.77
N GLY A 189 -3.92 -18.72 5.79
CA GLY A 189 -3.23 -17.70 5.01
C GLY A 189 -3.18 -16.30 5.68
N ASN A 190 -3.43 -16.22 7.00
CA ASN A 190 -3.40 -14.95 7.73
C ASN A 190 -2.37 -15.00 8.86
N ILE A 191 -1.68 -13.89 9.09
CA ILE A 191 -0.73 -13.77 10.19
C ILE A 191 -1.33 -12.94 11.33
N VAL A 192 -1.38 -13.55 12.52
CA VAL A 192 -1.68 -12.81 13.75
C VAL A 192 -0.39 -12.13 14.22
N PRO A 193 -0.35 -10.80 14.36
CA PRO A 193 0.86 -10.08 14.78
C PRO A 193 1.15 -10.37 16.26
N THR A 194 2.10 -11.25 16.49
CA THR A 194 2.60 -11.62 17.82
C THR A 194 4.11 -11.40 17.90
N THR A 195 4.68 -11.52 19.11
CA THR A 195 6.14 -11.50 19.28
C THR A 195 6.87 -12.70 18.65
N HIS A 196 6.12 -13.71 18.21
CA HIS A 196 6.62 -14.93 17.54
C HIS A 196 6.22 -15.01 16.07
N MET A 197 5.92 -13.87 15.43
CA MET A 197 5.48 -13.83 14.05
C MET A 197 6.48 -14.50 13.09
N SER A 198 7.77 -14.26 13.27
CA SER A 198 8.82 -14.87 12.44
C SER A 198 8.85 -16.40 12.56
N ASP A 199 8.66 -16.93 13.78
CA ASP A 199 8.59 -18.39 13.99
C ASP A 199 7.35 -18.98 13.31
N THR A 200 6.23 -18.26 13.36
CA THR A 200 4.98 -18.65 12.70
C THR A 200 5.17 -18.71 11.18
N ILE A 201 5.76 -17.69 10.56
CA ILE A 201 6.04 -17.65 9.12
C ILE A 201 6.99 -18.80 8.73
N ALA A 202 8.05 -19.03 9.50
CA ALA A 202 9.01 -20.10 9.24
C ALA A 202 8.35 -21.49 9.30
N ALA A 203 7.36 -21.68 10.15
CA ALA A 203 6.61 -22.95 10.31
C ALA A 203 5.49 -23.15 9.27
N MET A 204 5.15 -22.15 8.46
CA MET A 204 4.14 -22.28 7.41
C MET A 204 4.58 -23.29 6.35
N GLU A 205 3.60 -23.93 5.69
CA GLU A 205 3.86 -24.71 4.49
C GLU A 205 4.38 -23.84 3.35
N ASP A 206 5.23 -24.41 2.49
CA ASP A 206 5.75 -23.69 1.33
C ASP A 206 4.62 -23.33 0.36
N GLY A 207 4.60 -22.08 -0.07
CA GLY A 207 3.56 -21.53 -0.94
C GLY A 207 3.54 -20.02 -0.93
N TYR A 208 2.61 -19.43 -1.66
CA TYR A 208 2.50 -17.95 -1.79
C TYR A 208 2.41 -17.23 -0.45
N THR A 209 1.62 -17.74 0.50
CA THR A 209 1.46 -17.09 1.81
C THR A 209 2.79 -16.95 2.54
N LYS A 210 3.56 -18.06 2.62
CA LYS A 210 4.89 -18.04 3.25
C LYS A 210 5.85 -17.13 2.49
N GLU A 211 5.87 -17.21 1.17
CA GLU A 211 6.72 -16.39 0.32
C GLU A 211 6.43 -14.90 0.52
N PHE A 212 5.16 -14.50 0.52
CA PHE A 212 4.77 -13.11 0.69
C PHE A 212 5.11 -12.58 2.09
N PHE A 213 4.80 -13.34 3.13
CA PHE A 213 5.15 -12.92 4.50
C PHE A 213 6.66 -12.93 4.77
N SER A 214 7.46 -13.68 4.02
CA SER A 214 8.93 -13.63 4.09
C SER A 214 9.51 -12.29 3.65
N VAL A 215 8.71 -11.39 3.07
CA VAL A 215 9.13 -10.00 2.79
C VAL A 215 9.60 -9.29 4.07
N TYR A 216 9.05 -9.65 5.22
CA TYR A 216 9.44 -9.10 6.52
C TYR A 216 10.83 -9.54 7.02
N ASP A 217 11.47 -10.52 6.38
CA ASP A 217 12.85 -10.90 6.63
C ASP A 217 13.83 -9.86 6.07
N THR A 218 13.40 -9.05 5.10
CA THR A 218 14.24 -8.12 4.34
C THR A 218 13.72 -6.69 4.33
N ALA A 219 12.56 -6.44 4.95
CA ALA A 219 11.94 -5.13 4.98
C ALA A 219 11.20 -4.87 6.28
N SER A 220 11.17 -3.61 6.68
CA SER A 220 10.40 -3.15 7.84
C SER A 220 8.96 -2.83 7.46
N ALA A 221 8.02 -3.22 8.31
CA ALA A 221 6.61 -2.86 8.13
C ALA A 221 6.39 -1.34 8.30
N ALA A 222 5.63 -0.75 7.40
CA ALA A 222 5.06 0.58 7.57
C ALA A 222 3.57 0.43 7.88
N LEU A 223 3.21 0.68 9.12
CA LEU A 223 1.87 0.51 9.66
C LEU A 223 1.29 1.86 10.04
N GLY A 224 0.02 2.05 9.74
CA GLY A 224 -0.67 3.22 10.22
C GLY A 224 -2.02 3.42 9.55
N ALA A 225 -2.88 4.12 10.26
CA ALA A 225 -4.16 4.57 9.75
C ALA A 225 -4.32 6.07 10.05
N PHE A 226 -5.00 6.75 9.16
CA PHE A 226 -5.33 8.16 9.39
C PHE A 226 -6.20 8.32 10.63
N ALA A 227 -5.84 9.27 11.47
CA ALA A 227 -6.64 9.64 12.62
C ALA A 227 -8.06 10.05 12.20
N PRO A 228 -9.06 9.85 13.06
CA PRO A 228 -10.41 10.34 12.79
C PRO A 228 -10.46 11.88 12.82
N TYR A 229 -11.36 12.46 12.07
CA TYR A 229 -11.66 13.89 12.09
C TYR A 229 -13.17 14.14 12.20
N ASN A 230 -13.55 15.34 12.64
CA ASN A 230 -14.94 15.71 12.79
C ASN A 230 -15.55 16.03 11.42
N THR A 231 -16.35 15.10 10.89
CA THR A 231 -17.01 15.22 9.59
C THR A 231 -18.14 16.25 9.60
N ASP A 232 -18.77 16.53 10.75
CA ASP A 232 -19.83 17.53 10.85
C ASP A 232 -19.32 18.95 10.58
N ASN A 233 -18.05 19.20 10.94
CA ASN A 233 -17.39 20.48 10.65
C ASN A 233 -16.84 20.56 9.21
N LEU A 234 -16.78 19.43 8.51
CA LEU A 234 -16.22 19.32 7.16
C LEU A 234 -17.14 18.44 6.27
N PRO A 235 -18.44 18.78 6.11
CA PRO A 235 -19.42 17.89 5.48
C PRO A 235 -19.13 17.58 4.01
N ASP A 236 -18.46 18.51 3.31
CA ASP A 236 -18.13 18.36 1.88
C ASP A 236 -16.67 17.93 1.64
N PHE A 237 -15.96 17.58 2.71
CA PHE A 237 -14.54 17.18 2.61
C PHE A 237 -14.39 15.67 2.55
N ASP A 238 -13.84 15.19 1.47
CA ASP A 238 -13.42 13.79 1.29
C ASP A 238 -11.89 13.69 1.32
N ARG A 239 -11.37 13.10 2.41
CA ARG A 239 -9.93 12.86 2.57
C ARG A 239 -9.43 11.86 1.53
N ALA A 240 -10.15 10.77 1.30
CA ALA A 240 -9.73 9.73 0.36
C ALA A 240 -9.66 10.29 -1.06
N ALA A 241 -10.66 11.04 -1.50
CA ALA A 241 -10.62 11.72 -2.78
C ALA A 241 -9.51 12.78 -2.85
N THR A 242 -9.20 13.45 -1.74
CA THR A 242 -8.11 14.45 -1.70
C THR A 242 -6.75 13.80 -1.82
N VAL A 243 -6.51 12.70 -1.12
CA VAL A 243 -5.22 11.99 -1.12
C VAL A 243 -5.14 11.08 -2.34
N PHE A 244 -5.99 10.08 -2.45
CA PHE A 244 -5.86 9.02 -3.43
C PHE A 244 -6.48 9.40 -4.79
N GLY A 245 -7.65 10.04 -4.81
CA GLY A 245 -8.28 10.50 -6.06
C GLY A 245 -7.42 11.47 -6.86
N SER A 246 -6.52 12.23 -6.20
CA SER A 246 -5.56 13.11 -6.87
C SER A 246 -4.44 12.37 -7.60
N ILE A 247 -4.24 11.07 -7.35
CA ILE A 247 -3.25 10.26 -8.05
C ILE A 247 -3.64 10.08 -9.51
N ASP A 248 -4.94 9.90 -9.82
CA ASP A 248 -5.42 9.84 -11.20
C ASP A 248 -5.17 11.18 -11.92
N SER A 249 -5.35 12.30 -11.22
CA SER A 249 -5.04 13.63 -11.78
C SER A 249 -3.54 13.86 -12.01
N LEU A 250 -2.66 13.28 -11.19
CA LEU A 250 -1.22 13.23 -11.47
C LEU A 250 -0.92 12.40 -12.71
N ALA A 251 -1.53 11.22 -12.82
CA ALA A 251 -1.32 10.29 -13.93
C ALA A 251 -1.77 10.89 -15.27
N THR A 252 -2.86 11.68 -15.28
CA THR A 252 -3.38 12.35 -16.48
C THR A 252 -2.69 13.69 -16.78
N GLY A 253 -1.88 14.20 -15.85
CA GLY A 253 -1.23 15.50 -15.98
C GLY A 253 -2.14 16.70 -15.66
N GLU A 254 -3.34 16.46 -15.10
CA GLU A 254 -4.23 17.52 -14.61
C GLU A 254 -3.68 18.23 -13.38
N LEU A 255 -2.88 17.52 -12.56
CA LEU A 255 -2.13 18.06 -11.44
C LEU A 255 -0.63 17.87 -11.67
N THR A 256 0.15 18.87 -11.28
CA THR A 256 1.59 18.69 -11.11
C THR A 256 1.90 18.14 -9.70
N ALA A 257 3.10 17.59 -9.51
CA ALA A 257 3.59 17.19 -8.18
C ALA A 257 3.47 18.32 -7.16
N LYS A 258 3.81 19.55 -7.58
CA LYS A 258 3.71 20.75 -6.72
C LYS A 258 2.25 21.09 -6.35
N ASP A 259 1.33 21.01 -7.32
CA ASP A 259 -0.08 21.28 -7.06
C ASP A 259 -0.67 20.22 -6.10
N TYR A 260 -0.30 18.96 -6.29
CA TYR A 260 -0.71 17.89 -5.39
C TYR A 260 -0.18 18.10 -3.96
N GLN A 261 1.10 18.40 -3.81
CA GLN A 261 1.69 18.73 -2.50
C GLN A 261 0.96 19.91 -1.84
N SER A 262 0.70 21.00 -2.58
CA SER A 262 -0.03 22.15 -2.08
C SER A 262 -1.45 21.81 -1.66
N LYS A 263 -2.16 21.00 -2.45
CA LYS A 263 -3.51 20.50 -2.13
C LYS A 263 -3.53 19.70 -0.83
N LEU A 264 -2.54 18.84 -0.61
CA LEU A 264 -2.41 18.07 0.63
C LEU A 264 -2.10 18.99 1.82
N ALA A 265 -1.16 19.93 1.67
CA ALA A 265 -0.83 20.89 2.72
C ALA A 265 -2.06 21.71 3.15
N ASP A 266 -2.84 22.22 2.19
CA ASP A 266 -4.07 22.98 2.48
C ASP A 266 -5.13 22.11 3.17
N ALA A 267 -5.25 20.84 2.77
CA ALA A 267 -6.17 19.89 3.40
C ALA A 267 -5.75 19.60 4.85
N TRP A 268 -4.46 19.43 5.13
CA TRP A 268 -3.94 19.17 6.46
C TRP A 268 -4.11 20.35 7.41
N VAL A 269 -4.03 21.60 6.91
CA VAL A 269 -4.40 22.79 7.70
C VAL A 269 -5.87 22.74 8.13
N LYS A 270 -6.78 22.22 7.29
CA LYS A 270 -8.20 22.07 7.65
C LYS A 270 -8.39 20.93 8.65
N LEU A 271 -7.80 19.76 8.37
CA LEU A 271 -7.91 18.57 9.21
C LEU A 271 -7.29 18.77 10.60
N SER A 272 -6.16 19.46 10.71
CA SER A 272 -5.50 19.76 11.99
C SER A 272 -6.40 20.51 12.99
N LYS A 273 -7.31 21.34 12.46
CA LYS A 273 -8.28 22.11 13.26
C LYS A 273 -9.55 21.34 13.58
N ASN A 274 -9.74 20.20 12.96
CA ASN A 274 -10.97 19.38 13.04
C ASN A 274 -10.68 17.94 13.43
N LYS A 275 -9.57 17.67 14.13
CA LYS A 275 -9.29 16.35 14.69
C LYS A 275 -10.44 15.93 15.61
N ALA A 276 -10.89 14.69 15.51
CA ALA A 276 -11.82 14.17 16.50
C ALA A 276 -11.10 14.11 17.87
N VAL A 277 -11.74 14.66 18.88
CA VAL A 277 -11.24 14.54 20.25
C VAL A 277 -11.54 13.11 20.69
N THR A 278 -10.51 12.30 20.90
CA THR A 278 -10.64 11.03 21.61
C THR A 278 -10.71 11.37 23.09
N GLU A 279 -11.93 11.29 23.69
CA GLU A 279 -12.10 11.31 25.14
C GLU A 279 -11.50 10.06 25.79
#